data_bbd0c8a54cec42935a4c9f726610430e
#
_entry.id   bbd0c8a54cec42935a4c9f726610430e
#
_cell.length_a   1.000
_cell.length_b   1.000
_cell.length_c   1.000
_cell.angle_alpha   90.00
_cell.angle_beta   90.00
_cell.angle_gamma   90.00
#
_symmetry.space_group_name_H-M   'P 1'
#
loop_
_entity.id
_entity.type
_entity.pdbx_description
1 polymer ?
#
loop_
_entity_poly.entity_id
_entity_poly.type
_entity_poly.pdbx_seq_one_letter_code
_entity_poly.pdbx_strand_id
1 'polypeptide(L)'
;RRQRQMCIRDSAKGKKMVLMNTLNTTELGKSLIACVDSDYDFLLQGKTNVSHKINSSPYIFQTYAYAIENFHCYAESLHEVCVQATLNDRMLIDFPAFLKRYSQIIYPLFLWNVWFYCQRDTYTFPMYDFNACTRLQEVNVHHPERTLEPVQRAVDKKLSEMRRRFSRNIKAVEALGVELERLGLNPDTTYLYIQGHHLMDGVVMKLLIPVCTVLRREREQEIKRLAAHNEQFHNELTSYENSQTNVSLMLKKNSGYKNLYLYQWLKEDIGDFLNRER
;
A
#
# COMPACT_ATOMS: atom_id res chain seq x y z
N ARG A 1 13.01 26.42 24.29
CA ARG A 1 12.55 25.51 23.17
C ARG A 1 11.63 24.47 23.80
N ARG A 2 10.29 24.67 23.70
CA ARG A 2 9.33 23.64 24.12
C ARG A 2 9.36 22.51 23.09
N GLN A 3 9.70 21.31 23.55
CA GLN A 3 9.69 20.09 22.76
C GLN A 3 8.22 19.78 22.39
N ARG A 4 7.87 19.84 21.10
CA ARG A 4 6.56 19.43 20.62
C ARG A 4 6.46 17.92 20.75
N GLN A 5 5.53 17.44 21.57
CA GLN A 5 5.28 16.02 21.73
C GLN A 5 4.45 15.51 20.53
N MET A 6 5.09 14.72 19.66
CA MET A 6 4.40 13.94 18.63
C MET A 6 3.86 12.68 19.30
N CYS A 7 2.56 12.60 19.48
CA CYS A 7 1.93 11.42 20.10
C CYS A 7 1.54 10.43 19.02
N ILE A 8 2.42 9.43 18.76
CA ILE A 8 2.04 8.23 18.04
C ILE A 8 1.42 7.28 19.08
N ARG A 9 0.08 7.19 19.10
CA ARG A 9 -0.62 6.19 19.92
C ARG A 9 -1.11 5.09 19.00
N ASP A 10 -0.42 3.96 19.07
CA ASP A 10 -0.92 2.69 18.57
C ASP A 10 -2.02 2.22 19.54
N SER A 11 -3.28 2.37 19.14
CA SER A 11 -4.42 2.07 20.01
C SER A 11 -5.14 0.84 19.49
N ALA A 12 -5.29 -0.17 20.36
CA ALA A 12 -6.10 -1.37 20.11
C ALA A 12 -7.59 -1.10 19.75
N LYS A 13 -8.05 0.15 19.86
CA LYS A 13 -9.42 0.58 19.53
C LYS A 13 -9.53 1.32 18.18
N GLY A 14 -8.45 1.36 17.39
CA GLY A 14 -8.42 1.94 16.06
C GLY A 14 -8.47 3.47 16.01
N LYS A 15 -8.00 4.01 14.90
CA LYS A 15 -7.90 5.43 14.52
C LYS A 15 -9.17 6.25 14.88
N LYS A 16 -10.36 5.73 14.57
CA LYS A 16 -11.63 6.45 14.78
C LYS A 16 -11.91 6.78 16.24
N MET A 17 -11.60 5.87 17.16
CA MET A 17 -11.80 6.11 18.60
C MET A 17 -10.80 7.12 19.16
N VAL A 18 -9.55 7.08 18.71
CA VAL A 18 -8.53 8.05 19.13
C VAL A 18 -8.90 9.44 18.66
N LEU A 19 -9.26 9.59 17.39
CA LEU A 19 -9.68 10.88 16.83
C LEU A 19 -10.96 11.43 17.46
N MET A 20 -11.98 10.58 17.69
CA MET A 20 -13.23 11.04 18.32
C MET A 20 -12.99 11.50 19.75
N ASN A 21 -12.14 10.83 20.51
CA ASN A 21 -11.80 11.23 21.87
C ASN A 21 -10.94 12.51 21.89
N THR A 22 -9.95 12.61 21.00
CA THR A 22 -9.04 13.77 20.95
C THR A 22 -9.71 15.01 20.33
N LEU A 23 -10.58 14.83 19.33
CA LEU A 23 -11.32 15.95 18.71
C LEU A 23 -12.45 16.50 19.58
N ASN A 24 -12.94 15.72 20.54
CA ASN A 24 -13.93 16.21 21.51
C ASN A 24 -13.29 16.95 22.71
N THR A 25 -11.96 16.88 22.87
CA THR A 25 -11.25 17.41 24.04
C THR A 25 -10.49 18.72 23.79
N THR A 26 -10.69 19.44 22.67
CA THR A 26 -9.98 20.68 22.33
C THR A 26 -8.43 20.60 22.37
N GLU A 27 -7.87 19.39 22.40
CA GLU A 27 -6.43 19.17 22.57
C GLU A 27 -5.62 19.38 21.28
N LEU A 28 -6.24 19.17 20.09
CA LEU A 28 -5.57 19.43 18.83
C LEU A 28 -5.42 20.93 18.57
N GLY A 29 -4.22 21.35 18.27
CA GLY A 29 -3.88 22.75 18.05
C GLY A 29 -2.39 22.91 17.78
N LYS A 30 -1.89 24.13 17.98
CA LYS A 30 -0.47 24.47 17.77
C LYS A 30 0.51 23.59 18.52
N SER A 31 0.12 23.01 19.66
CA SER A 31 0.98 22.19 20.52
C SER A 31 0.81 20.67 20.31
N LEU A 32 -0.26 20.25 19.65
CA LEU A 32 -0.58 18.84 19.42
C LEU A 32 -1.19 18.65 18.03
N ILE A 33 -0.56 17.83 17.21
CA ILE A 33 -1.04 17.42 15.90
C ILE A 33 -1.35 15.92 15.87
N ALA A 34 -2.21 15.49 14.97
CA ALA A 34 -2.50 14.08 14.71
C ALA A 34 -1.95 13.69 13.34
N CYS A 35 -1.24 12.54 13.28
CA CYS A 35 -0.86 11.90 12.03
C CYS A 35 -1.62 10.56 11.94
N VAL A 36 -2.33 10.34 10.85
CA VAL A 36 -3.25 9.20 10.71
C VAL A 36 -3.14 8.54 9.34
N ASP A 37 -3.47 7.26 9.30
CA ASP A 37 -3.74 6.60 8.02
C ASP A 37 -5.02 7.17 7.40
N SER A 38 -5.02 7.35 6.10
CA SER A 38 -6.19 7.86 5.39
C SER A 38 -7.36 6.89 5.42
N ASP A 39 -7.12 5.58 5.37
CA ASP A 39 -8.14 4.60 5.00
C ASP A 39 -8.85 5.07 3.70
N TYR A 40 -10.18 5.22 3.69
CA TYR A 40 -10.90 5.88 2.59
C TYR A 40 -11.25 7.35 2.88
N ASP A 41 -10.87 7.92 4.03
CA ASP A 41 -11.30 9.25 4.43
C ASP A 41 -10.87 10.34 3.44
N PHE A 42 -9.67 10.20 2.83
CA PHE A 42 -9.24 11.09 1.76
C PHE A 42 -10.14 10.96 0.51
N LEU A 43 -10.45 9.74 0.07
CA LEU A 43 -11.30 9.52 -1.12
C LEU A 43 -12.76 9.92 -0.88
N LEU A 44 -13.23 9.85 0.35
CA LEU A 44 -14.61 10.19 0.74
C LEU A 44 -14.88 11.70 0.79
N GLN A 45 -13.85 12.54 0.88
CA GLN A 45 -13.96 14.01 0.80
C GLN A 45 -15.10 14.60 1.62
N GLY A 46 -15.26 14.16 2.87
CA GLY A 46 -16.30 14.67 3.78
C GLY A 46 -17.68 14.00 3.66
N LYS A 47 -17.84 12.95 2.84
CA LYS A 47 -19.11 12.18 2.75
C LYS A 47 -19.45 11.45 4.07
N THR A 48 -18.47 11.30 4.97
CA THR A 48 -18.69 10.82 6.35
C THR A 48 -18.24 11.88 7.36
N ASN A 49 -18.77 11.83 8.60
CA ASN A 49 -18.37 12.76 9.65
C ASN A 49 -16.87 12.66 9.98
N VAL A 50 -16.29 11.47 9.89
CA VAL A 50 -14.86 11.24 10.12
C VAL A 50 -14.04 11.84 8.99
N SER A 51 -14.36 11.54 7.73
CA SER A 51 -13.64 12.11 6.59
C SER A 51 -13.75 13.63 6.54
N HIS A 52 -14.91 14.20 6.90
CA HIS A 52 -15.06 15.66 7.01
C HIS A 52 -14.10 16.24 8.04
N LYS A 53 -14.05 15.68 9.25
CA LYS A 53 -13.16 16.16 10.32
C LYS A 53 -11.69 16.04 9.94
N ILE A 54 -11.29 14.94 9.32
CA ILE A 54 -9.89 14.73 8.90
C ILE A 54 -9.50 15.71 7.81
N ASN A 55 -10.32 15.85 6.76
CA ASN A 55 -9.99 16.70 5.62
C ASN A 55 -10.13 18.21 5.91
N SER A 56 -10.87 18.61 6.96
CA SER A 56 -11.07 20.04 7.30
C SER A 56 -10.16 20.56 8.42
N SER A 57 -9.52 19.69 9.18
CA SER A 57 -8.69 20.10 10.32
C SER A 57 -7.27 20.47 9.90
N PRO A 58 -6.76 21.67 10.20
CA PRO A 58 -5.39 22.05 9.90
C PRO A 58 -4.34 21.38 10.81
N TYR A 59 -4.77 20.57 11.77
CA TYR A 59 -3.93 19.87 12.74
C TYR A 59 -3.93 18.36 12.57
N ILE A 60 -4.59 17.83 11.51
CA ILE A 60 -4.63 16.42 11.19
C ILE A 60 -3.95 16.20 9.84
N PHE A 61 -2.90 15.39 9.83
CA PHE A 61 -2.15 14.99 8.65
C PHE A 61 -2.43 13.53 8.34
N GLN A 62 -2.69 13.22 7.06
CA GLN A 62 -3.04 11.86 6.62
C GLN A 62 -2.09 11.36 5.55
N THR A 63 -1.99 10.04 5.36
CA THR A 63 -1.08 9.43 4.39
C THR A 63 -1.43 9.71 2.93
N TYR A 64 -2.65 10.18 2.62
CA TYR A 64 -3.22 10.27 1.27
C TYR A 64 -3.36 8.92 0.55
N ALA A 65 -2.39 8.02 0.64
CA ALA A 65 -2.57 6.58 0.39
C ALA A 65 -3.50 5.97 1.46
N TYR A 66 -3.91 4.71 1.29
CA TYR A 66 -4.79 4.07 2.29
C TYR A 66 -4.15 4.05 3.69
N ALA A 67 -2.88 3.61 3.79
CA ALA A 67 -2.13 3.52 5.04
C ALA A 67 -0.62 3.60 4.77
N ILE A 68 0.20 3.58 5.83
CA ILE A 68 1.66 3.60 5.72
C ILE A 68 2.22 2.38 4.97
N GLU A 69 1.56 1.22 5.06
CA GLU A 69 1.95 0.03 4.32
C GLU A 69 1.94 0.24 2.80
N ASN A 70 1.03 1.08 2.28
CA ASN A 70 1.00 1.42 0.87
C ASN A 70 2.24 2.21 0.44
N PHE A 71 2.80 3.04 1.31
CA PHE A 71 4.08 3.70 1.07
C PHE A 71 5.23 2.70 1.04
N HIS A 72 5.30 1.79 2.02
CA HIS A 72 6.33 0.74 2.03
C HIS A 72 6.27 -0.15 0.78
N CYS A 73 5.08 -0.34 0.22
CA CYS A 73 4.81 -1.13 -0.98
C CYS A 73 4.91 -0.33 -2.29
N TYR A 74 5.56 0.84 -2.29
CA TYR A 74 5.73 1.66 -3.49
C TYR A 74 6.52 0.91 -4.57
N ALA A 75 5.92 0.72 -5.73
CA ALA A 75 6.39 -0.17 -6.78
C ALA A 75 7.83 0.08 -7.22
N GLU A 76 8.18 1.35 -7.44
CA GLU A 76 9.51 1.77 -7.93
C GLU A 76 10.66 1.41 -6.96
N SER A 77 10.35 1.15 -5.71
CA SER A 77 11.34 0.85 -4.67
C SER A 77 11.43 -0.63 -4.28
N LEU A 78 10.57 -1.50 -4.83
CA LEU A 78 10.52 -2.91 -4.43
C LEU A 78 11.74 -3.71 -4.90
N HIS A 79 12.36 -3.32 -6.02
CA HIS A 79 13.59 -3.95 -6.46
C HIS A 79 14.71 -3.75 -5.43
N GLU A 80 14.86 -2.54 -4.90
CA GLU A 80 15.84 -2.24 -3.85
C GLU A 80 15.60 -3.07 -2.59
N VAL A 81 14.35 -3.34 -2.23
CA VAL A 81 14.01 -4.27 -1.12
C VAL A 81 14.56 -5.67 -1.38
N CYS A 82 14.47 -6.17 -2.63
CA CYS A 82 15.05 -7.46 -3.00
C CYS A 82 16.58 -7.43 -2.90
N VAL A 83 17.22 -6.38 -3.42
CA VAL A 83 18.68 -6.20 -3.35
C VAL A 83 19.16 -6.22 -1.90
N GLN A 84 18.55 -5.43 -1.03
CA GLN A 84 18.91 -5.36 0.39
C GLN A 84 18.66 -6.66 1.15
N ALA A 85 17.66 -7.46 0.74
CA ALA A 85 17.34 -8.72 1.38
C ALA A 85 18.22 -9.89 0.91
N THR A 86 18.82 -9.82 -0.31
CA THR A 86 19.47 -10.96 -0.96
C THR A 86 20.89 -10.70 -1.43
N LEU A 87 21.34 -9.45 -1.40
CA LEU A 87 22.63 -9.00 -1.95
C LEU A 87 22.82 -9.42 -3.42
N ASN A 88 21.73 -9.46 -4.18
CA ASN A 88 21.70 -9.76 -5.61
C ASN A 88 20.83 -8.73 -6.32
N ASP A 89 21.39 -8.00 -7.29
CA ASP A 89 20.74 -6.89 -7.99
C ASP A 89 20.04 -7.30 -9.29
N ARG A 90 19.97 -8.59 -9.57
CA ARG A 90 19.29 -9.09 -10.77
C ARG A 90 17.80 -8.80 -10.72
N MET A 91 17.28 -8.13 -11.73
CA MET A 91 15.85 -7.88 -11.89
C MET A 91 15.16 -9.10 -12.50
N LEU A 92 14.26 -9.74 -11.73
CA LEU A 92 13.45 -10.88 -12.17
C LEU A 92 12.04 -10.48 -12.57
N ILE A 93 11.51 -9.43 -11.92
CA ILE A 93 10.17 -8.89 -12.17
C ILE A 93 10.29 -7.37 -12.26
N ASP A 94 9.66 -6.78 -13.26
CA ASP A 94 9.38 -5.35 -13.33
C ASP A 94 8.20 -5.04 -12.40
N PHE A 95 8.50 -4.67 -11.14
CA PHE A 95 7.46 -4.39 -10.13
C PHE A 95 6.57 -3.21 -10.50
N PRO A 96 7.07 -2.09 -11.05
CA PRO A 96 6.24 -1.02 -11.56
C PRO A 96 5.24 -1.48 -12.61
N ALA A 97 5.68 -2.17 -13.65
CA ALA A 97 4.80 -2.70 -14.69
C ALA A 97 3.79 -3.71 -14.13
N PHE A 98 4.21 -4.57 -13.22
CA PHE A 98 3.33 -5.55 -12.58
C PHE A 98 2.24 -4.89 -11.74
N LEU A 99 2.58 -3.97 -10.82
CA LEU A 99 1.62 -3.31 -9.94
C LEU A 99 0.72 -2.32 -10.71
N LYS A 100 1.23 -1.72 -11.78
CA LYS A 100 0.39 -0.96 -12.73
C LYS A 100 -0.67 -1.86 -13.36
N ARG A 101 -0.29 -3.04 -13.89
CA ARG A 101 -1.23 -3.98 -14.48
C ARG A 101 -2.22 -4.52 -13.46
N TYR A 102 -1.75 -4.86 -12.27
CA TYR A 102 -2.60 -5.26 -11.15
C TYR A 102 -3.64 -4.16 -10.83
N SER A 103 -3.20 -2.91 -10.74
CA SER A 103 -4.08 -1.76 -10.49
C SER A 103 -5.17 -1.62 -11.55
N GLN A 104 -4.82 -1.74 -12.83
CA GLN A 104 -5.77 -1.68 -13.95
C GLN A 104 -6.85 -2.77 -13.85
N ILE A 105 -6.46 -3.97 -13.44
CA ILE A 105 -7.39 -5.09 -13.25
C ILE A 105 -8.38 -4.80 -12.12
N ILE A 106 -7.90 -4.33 -10.97
CA ILE A 106 -8.74 -4.15 -9.78
C ILE A 106 -9.55 -2.86 -9.78
N TYR A 107 -9.15 -1.84 -10.56
CA TYR A 107 -9.74 -0.49 -10.57
C TYR A 107 -11.27 -0.50 -10.73
N PRO A 108 -11.87 -1.19 -11.72
CA PRO A 108 -13.32 -1.13 -11.89
C PRO A 108 -14.07 -1.69 -10.68
N LEU A 109 -13.55 -2.73 -10.03
CA LEU A 109 -14.15 -3.32 -8.84
C LEU A 109 -13.91 -2.46 -7.60
N PHE A 110 -12.77 -1.78 -7.53
CA PHE A 110 -12.45 -0.81 -6.48
C PHE A 110 -13.41 0.36 -6.46
N LEU A 111 -13.82 0.89 -7.63
CA LEU A 111 -14.82 1.95 -7.72
C LEU A 111 -16.15 1.54 -7.07
N TRP A 112 -16.60 0.30 -7.27
CA TRP A 112 -17.78 -0.23 -6.59
C TRP A 112 -17.61 -0.28 -5.08
N ASN A 113 -16.45 -0.73 -4.59
CA ASN A 113 -16.18 -0.80 -3.17
C ASN A 113 -16.24 0.60 -2.53
N VAL A 114 -15.53 1.59 -3.10
CA VAL A 114 -15.57 2.99 -2.62
C VAL A 114 -16.97 3.58 -2.73
N TRP A 115 -17.70 3.28 -3.81
CA TRP A 115 -19.06 3.77 -3.98
C TRP A 115 -19.99 3.32 -2.85
N PHE A 116 -19.95 2.05 -2.44
CA PHE A 116 -20.72 1.55 -1.30
C PHE A 116 -20.33 2.25 0.01
N TYR A 117 -19.03 2.51 0.21
CA TYR A 117 -18.57 3.31 1.36
C TYR A 117 -19.14 4.74 1.32
N CYS A 118 -19.23 5.38 0.16
CA CYS A 118 -19.89 6.68 0.00
C CYS A 118 -21.38 6.63 0.37
N GLN A 119 -22.08 5.50 0.12
CA GLN A 119 -23.46 5.28 0.51
C GLN A 119 -23.64 4.87 1.98
N ARG A 120 -22.54 4.76 2.74
CA ARG A 120 -22.49 4.22 4.12
C ARG A 120 -22.97 2.76 4.22
N ASP A 121 -22.94 2.03 3.12
CA ASP A 121 -23.24 0.61 3.02
C ASP A 121 -21.94 -0.20 2.93
N THR A 122 -21.42 -0.60 4.09
CA THR A 122 -20.22 -1.42 4.19
C THR A 122 -20.53 -2.93 4.20
N TYR A 123 -21.79 -3.32 4.08
CA TYR A 123 -22.24 -4.71 4.17
C TYR A 123 -22.49 -5.36 2.81
N THR A 124 -22.98 -4.60 1.84
CA THR A 124 -23.34 -5.14 0.50
C THR A 124 -22.12 -5.60 -0.28
N PHE A 125 -21.02 -4.87 -0.19
CA PHE A 125 -19.72 -5.26 -0.75
C PHE A 125 -18.60 -4.87 0.21
N PRO A 126 -18.39 -5.66 1.28
CA PRO A 126 -17.40 -5.35 2.30
C PRO A 126 -15.98 -5.44 1.77
N MET A 127 -15.04 -4.79 2.47
CA MET A 127 -13.61 -4.84 2.16
C MET A 127 -13.07 -6.27 2.07
N TYR A 128 -13.58 -7.18 2.90
CA TYR A 128 -13.18 -8.59 2.87
C TYR A 128 -13.46 -9.25 1.51
N ASP A 129 -14.64 -9.00 0.91
CA ASP A 129 -15.01 -9.55 -0.40
C ASP A 129 -14.13 -8.96 -1.51
N PHE A 130 -13.84 -7.65 -1.44
CA PHE A 130 -12.90 -7.02 -2.37
C PHE A 130 -11.51 -7.68 -2.26
N ASN A 131 -10.99 -7.80 -1.05
CA ASN A 131 -9.68 -8.40 -0.79
C ASN A 131 -9.61 -9.87 -1.26
N ALA A 132 -10.68 -10.63 -1.09
CA ALA A 132 -10.76 -12.01 -1.56
C ALA A 132 -10.65 -12.13 -3.09
N CYS A 133 -11.23 -11.16 -3.83
CA CYS A 133 -11.15 -11.11 -5.29
C CYS A 133 -9.78 -10.65 -5.82
N THR A 134 -9.03 -9.87 -5.03
CA THR A 134 -7.83 -9.16 -5.49
C THR A 134 -6.52 -9.71 -4.95
N ARG A 135 -6.57 -10.70 -4.04
CA ARG A 135 -5.38 -11.37 -3.50
C ARG A 135 -4.67 -12.20 -4.56
N LEU A 136 -3.34 -12.11 -4.62
CA LEU A 136 -2.53 -13.03 -5.42
C LEU A 136 -2.55 -14.43 -4.81
N GLN A 137 -2.63 -15.43 -5.67
CA GLN A 137 -2.54 -16.84 -5.27
C GLN A 137 -1.08 -17.29 -5.33
N GLU A 138 -0.73 -18.08 -6.32
CA GLU A 138 0.63 -18.54 -6.58
C GLU A 138 1.33 -17.60 -7.56
N VAL A 139 2.59 -17.27 -7.28
CA VAL A 139 3.38 -16.37 -8.10
C VAL A 139 4.37 -17.16 -8.95
N ASN A 140 4.28 -17.00 -10.26
CA ASN A 140 5.27 -17.51 -11.19
C ASN A 140 6.30 -16.42 -11.49
N VAL A 141 7.51 -16.56 -10.94
CA VAL A 141 8.58 -15.57 -11.10
C VAL A 141 9.07 -15.45 -12.55
N HIS A 142 9.00 -16.54 -13.32
CA HIS A 142 9.44 -16.58 -14.73
C HIS A 142 8.36 -16.12 -15.71
N HIS A 143 7.10 -16.14 -15.29
CA HIS A 143 5.93 -15.70 -16.07
C HIS A 143 4.99 -14.87 -15.18
N PRO A 144 5.44 -13.69 -14.71
CA PRO A 144 4.68 -12.89 -13.74
C PRO A 144 3.31 -12.45 -14.26
N GLU A 145 3.15 -12.30 -15.57
CA GLU A 145 1.88 -11.96 -16.21
C GLU A 145 0.78 -13.00 -15.93
N ARG A 146 1.13 -14.28 -15.85
CA ARG A 146 0.19 -15.37 -15.54
C ARG A 146 -0.31 -15.35 -14.11
N THR A 147 0.46 -14.75 -13.20
CA THR A 147 0.06 -14.56 -11.80
C THR A 147 -1.20 -13.70 -11.68
N LEU A 148 -1.45 -12.80 -12.61
CA LEU A 148 -2.62 -11.91 -12.59
C LEU A 148 -3.89 -12.54 -13.20
N GLU A 149 -3.81 -13.63 -13.94
CA GLU A 149 -4.98 -14.26 -14.57
C GLU A 149 -6.05 -14.71 -13.57
N PRO A 150 -5.72 -15.35 -12.41
CA PRO A 150 -6.72 -15.69 -11.41
C PRO A 150 -7.41 -14.45 -10.82
N VAL A 151 -6.66 -13.37 -10.60
CA VAL A 151 -7.19 -12.08 -10.11
C VAL A 151 -8.15 -11.50 -11.15
N GLN A 152 -7.74 -11.44 -12.42
CA GLN A 152 -8.59 -10.94 -13.51
C GLN A 152 -9.91 -11.71 -13.57
N ARG A 153 -9.89 -13.05 -13.55
CA ARG A 153 -11.10 -13.88 -13.57
C ARG A 153 -12.01 -13.63 -12.36
N ALA A 154 -11.43 -13.49 -11.16
CA ALA A 154 -12.21 -13.24 -9.94
C ALA A 154 -12.85 -11.85 -9.97
N VAL A 155 -12.11 -10.84 -10.40
CA VAL A 155 -12.59 -9.46 -10.56
C VAL A 155 -13.69 -9.40 -11.61
N ASP A 156 -13.51 -9.98 -12.80
CA ASP A 156 -14.49 -9.97 -13.89
C ASP A 156 -15.79 -10.64 -13.48
N LYS A 157 -15.70 -11.77 -12.78
CA LYS A 157 -16.87 -12.48 -12.23
C LYS A 157 -17.63 -11.57 -11.25
N LYS A 158 -16.93 -10.97 -10.28
CA LYS A 158 -17.55 -10.11 -9.27
C LYS A 158 -18.09 -8.83 -9.88
N LEU A 159 -17.38 -8.23 -10.81
CA LEU A 159 -17.82 -7.02 -11.53
C LEU A 159 -19.11 -7.29 -12.34
N SER A 160 -19.20 -8.43 -13.01
CA SER A 160 -20.40 -8.84 -13.74
C SER A 160 -21.61 -9.03 -12.79
N GLU A 161 -21.40 -9.61 -11.61
CA GLU A 161 -22.41 -9.70 -10.56
C GLU A 161 -22.88 -8.30 -10.11
N MET A 162 -21.93 -7.39 -9.82
CA MET A 162 -22.25 -6.03 -9.38
C MET A 162 -23.04 -5.26 -10.44
N ARG A 163 -22.61 -5.29 -11.69
CA ARG A 163 -23.29 -4.61 -12.80
C ARG A 163 -24.72 -5.14 -13.02
N ARG A 164 -24.91 -6.45 -12.90
CA ARG A 164 -26.25 -7.07 -13.00
C ARG A 164 -27.15 -6.67 -11.84
N ARG A 165 -26.66 -6.77 -10.59
CA ARG A 165 -27.43 -6.51 -9.38
C ARG A 165 -27.75 -5.03 -9.19
N PHE A 166 -26.81 -4.15 -9.57
CA PHE A 166 -26.88 -2.71 -9.35
C PHE A 166 -26.83 -1.92 -10.66
N SER A 167 -27.53 -2.40 -11.70
CA SER A 167 -27.51 -1.81 -13.04
C SER A 167 -27.86 -0.33 -13.08
N ARG A 168 -28.76 0.12 -12.20
CA ARG A 168 -29.16 1.53 -12.08
C ARG A 168 -28.08 2.44 -11.53
N ASN A 169 -27.06 1.89 -10.86
CA ASN A 169 -26.02 2.64 -10.18
C ASN A 169 -24.72 2.77 -11.03
N ILE A 170 -24.63 2.10 -12.17
CA ILE A 170 -23.41 2.08 -13.02
C ILE A 170 -22.94 3.50 -13.33
N LYS A 171 -23.84 4.37 -13.80
CA LYS A 171 -23.49 5.77 -14.11
C LYS A 171 -22.98 6.54 -12.88
N ALA A 172 -23.51 6.27 -11.70
CA ALA A 172 -23.07 6.92 -10.47
C ALA A 172 -21.66 6.43 -10.04
N VAL A 173 -21.36 5.15 -10.26
CA VAL A 173 -20.02 4.60 -10.02
C VAL A 173 -19.00 5.15 -11.01
N GLU A 174 -19.36 5.28 -12.29
CA GLU A 174 -18.52 5.90 -13.32
C GLU A 174 -18.25 7.38 -13.00
N ALA A 175 -19.27 8.14 -12.60
CA ALA A 175 -19.12 9.54 -12.19
C ALA A 175 -18.20 9.67 -10.96
N LEU A 176 -18.31 8.76 -9.99
CA LEU A 176 -17.37 8.70 -8.86
C LEU A 176 -15.93 8.48 -9.35
N GLY A 177 -15.71 7.65 -10.35
CA GLY A 177 -14.37 7.45 -10.94
C GLY A 177 -13.75 8.78 -11.39
N VAL A 178 -14.51 9.62 -12.08
CA VAL A 178 -14.06 10.96 -12.52
C VAL A 178 -13.75 11.89 -11.33
N GLU A 179 -14.53 11.82 -10.24
CA GLU A 179 -14.24 12.57 -9.01
C GLU A 179 -12.92 12.11 -8.38
N LEU A 180 -12.71 10.80 -8.31
CA LEU A 180 -11.53 10.21 -7.69
C LEU A 180 -10.24 10.44 -8.51
N GLU A 181 -10.34 10.55 -9.84
CA GLU A 181 -9.19 10.91 -10.68
C GLU A 181 -8.61 12.28 -10.31
N ARG A 182 -9.45 13.24 -9.93
CA ARG A 182 -9.02 14.57 -9.45
C ARG A 182 -8.25 14.50 -8.14
N LEU A 183 -8.41 13.43 -7.37
CA LEU A 183 -7.68 13.13 -6.15
C LEU A 183 -6.41 12.28 -6.39
N GLY A 184 -6.05 12.04 -7.66
CA GLY A 184 -4.87 11.27 -8.04
C GLY A 184 -5.09 9.76 -8.16
N LEU A 185 -6.30 9.26 -7.85
CA LEU A 185 -6.63 7.85 -8.05
C LEU A 185 -6.96 7.61 -9.53
N ASN A 186 -6.24 6.71 -10.16
CA ASN A 186 -6.46 6.31 -11.56
C ASN A 186 -6.19 4.81 -11.72
N PRO A 187 -6.49 4.21 -12.91
CA PRO A 187 -6.26 2.79 -13.12
C PRO A 187 -4.83 2.32 -12.84
N ASP A 188 -3.82 3.15 -13.04
CA ASP A 188 -2.42 2.75 -12.89
C ASP A 188 -1.94 2.79 -11.43
N THR A 189 -2.60 3.57 -10.57
CA THR A 189 -2.17 3.83 -9.18
C THR A 189 -3.12 3.27 -8.12
N THR A 190 -4.16 2.53 -8.52
CA THR A 190 -5.21 2.01 -7.61
C THR A 190 -4.64 1.20 -6.43
N TYR A 191 -3.51 0.49 -6.62
CA TYR A 191 -2.87 -0.28 -5.56
C TYR A 191 -2.48 0.56 -4.34
N LEU A 192 -2.24 1.86 -4.50
CA LEU A 192 -1.90 2.78 -3.40
C LEU A 192 -3.10 3.08 -2.49
N TYR A 193 -4.32 2.81 -2.93
CA TYR A 193 -5.55 3.16 -2.24
C TYR A 193 -6.35 1.97 -1.71
N ILE A 194 -5.90 0.73 -1.96
CA ILE A 194 -6.49 -0.46 -1.34
C ILE A 194 -5.96 -0.66 0.08
N GLN A 195 -6.65 -1.47 0.88
CA GLN A 195 -6.27 -1.73 2.27
C GLN A 195 -4.78 -2.11 2.41
N GLY A 196 -4.04 -1.40 3.26
CA GLY A 196 -2.58 -1.50 3.35
C GLY A 196 -2.08 -2.90 3.71
N HIS A 197 -2.66 -3.53 4.72
CA HIS A 197 -2.31 -4.92 5.08
C HIS A 197 -2.62 -5.91 3.95
N HIS A 198 -3.74 -5.72 3.22
CA HIS A 198 -4.04 -6.55 2.06
C HIS A 198 -3.01 -6.36 0.94
N LEU A 199 -2.62 -5.12 0.64
CA LEU A 199 -1.57 -4.85 -0.34
C LEU A 199 -0.24 -5.50 0.09
N MET A 200 0.17 -5.28 1.34
CA MET A 200 1.44 -5.80 1.85
C MET A 200 1.47 -7.33 1.86
N ASP A 201 0.51 -7.98 2.53
CA ASP A 201 0.56 -9.42 2.77
C ASP A 201 -0.09 -10.24 1.65
N GLY A 202 -1.13 -9.70 1.02
CA GLY A 202 -1.90 -10.37 -0.03
C GLY A 202 -1.33 -10.21 -1.44
N VAL A 203 -0.47 -9.21 -1.66
CA VAL A 203 0.07 -8.88 -3.00
C VAL A 203 1.59 -8.80 -2.96
N VAL A 204 2.16 -7.80 -2.30
CA VAL A 204 3.60 -7.48 -2.40
C VAL A 204 4.46 -8.57 -1.78
N MET A 205 4.16 -9.06 -0.58
CA MET A 205 4.93 -10.16 0.03
C MET A 205 4.82 -11.46 -0.77
N LYS A 206 3.67 -11.69 -1.44
CA LYS A 206 3.49 -12.82 -2.36
C LYS A 206 4.42 -12.76 -3.58
N LEU A 207 4.79 -11.56 -4.02
CA LEU A 207 5.78 -11.35 -5.09
C LEU A 207 7.21 -11.42 -4.56
N LEU A 208 7.51 -10.72 -3.47
CA LEU A 208 8.88 -10.57 -2.97
C LEU A 208 9.48 -11.88 -2.46
N ILE A 209 8.71 -12.70 -1.73
CA ILE A 209 9.22 -13.95 -1.15
C ILE A 209 9.77 -14.90 -2.24
N PRO A 210 9.02 -15.29 -3.30
CA PRO A 210 9.55 -16.16 -4.32
C PRO A 210 10.67 -15.52 -5.15
N VAL A 211 10.60 -14.21 -5.44
CA VAL A 211 11.69 -13.49 -6.11
C VAL A 211 12.98 -13.57 -5.28
N CYS A 212 12.93 -13.20 -4.01
CA CYS A 212 14.11 -13.27 -3.13
C CYS A 212 14.62 -14.70 -2.97
N THR A 213 13.72 -15.71 -2.98
CA THR A 213 14.13 -17.11 -2.92
C THR A 213 14.94 -17.52 -4.16
N VAL A 214 14.52 -17.10 -5.35
CA VAL A 214 15.27 -17.35 -6.58
C VAL A 214 16.62 -16.63 -6.55
N LEU A 215 16.63 -15.34 -6.21
CA LEU A 215 17.86 -14.54 -6.15
C LEU A 215 18.90 -15.11 -5.17
N ARG A 216 18.46 -15.62 -4.01
CA ARG A 216 19.34 -16.29 -3.04
C ARG A 216 19.96 -17.54 -3.62
N ARG A 217 19.15 -18.41 -4.22
CA ARG A 217 19.63 -19.65 -4.85
C ARG A 217 20.63 -19.37 -5.97
N GLU A 218 20.41 -18.37 -6.77
CA GLU A 218 21.34 -17.96 -7.81
C GLU A 218 22.69 -17.53 -7.23
N ARG A 219 22.68 -16.73 -6.14
CA ARG A 219 23.89 -16.31 -5.46
C ARG A 219 24.65 -17.46 -4.81
N GLU A 220 23.95 -18.39 -4.16
CA GLU A 220 24.52 -19.62 -3.60
C GLU A 220 25.19 -20.48 -4.70
N GLN A 221 24.53 -20.62 -5.87
CA GLN A 221 25.10 -21.32 -7.02
C GLN A 221 26.35 -20.61 -7.58
N GLU A 222 26.35 -19.27 -7.60
CA GLU A 222 27.49 -18.50 -8.02
C GLU A 222 28.69 -18.69 -7.08
N ILE A 223 28.47 -18.62 -5.76
CA ILE A 223 29.49 -18.88 -4.74
C ILE A 223 30.07 -20.30 -4.95
N LYS A 224 29.20 -21.30 -5.15
CA LYS A 224 29.65 -22.68 -5.41
C LYS A 224 30.51 -22.80 -6.68
N ARG A 225 30.14 -22.08 -7.73
CA ARG A 225 30.86 -22.10 -9.02
C ARG A 225 32.24 -21.43 -8.93
N LEU A 226 32.36 -20.37 -8.12
CA LEU A 226 33.57 -19.55 -8.02
C LEU A 226 34.56 -20.09 -6.98
N ALA A 227 34.13 -20.89 -6.02
CA ALA A 227 34.97 -21.46 -4.98
C ALA A 227 36.02 -22.42 -5.57
N ALA A 228 37.31 -22.19 -5.23
CA ALA A 228 38.40 -23.03 -5.67
C ALA A 228 38.47 -24.39 -4.94
N HIS A 229 37.97 -24.44 -3.70
CA HIS A 229 37.95 -25.66 -2.86
C HIS A 229 36.80 -25.59 -1.82
N ASN A 230 36.49 -26.74 -1.20
CA ASN A 230 35.32 -26.87 -0.30
C ASN A 230 35.36 -25.93 0.91
N GLU A 231 36.52 -25.69 1.48
CA GLU A 231 36.65 -24.81 2.65
C GLU A 231 36.28 -23.37 2.28
N GLN A 232 36.77 -22.87 1.15
CA GLN A 232 36.40 -21.55 0.63
C GLN A 232 34.89 -21.47 0.38
N PHE A 233 34.31 -22.50 -0.26
CA PHE A 233 32.86 -22.55 -0.49
C PHE A 233 32.07 -22.42 0.81
N HIS A 234 32.40 -23.19 1.86
CA HIS A 234 31.69 -23.16 3.12
C HIS A 234 31.84 -21.82 3.83
N ASN A 235 33.03 -21.22 3.80
CA ASN A 235 33.28 -19.92 4.41
C ASN A 235 32.49 -18.81 3.72
N GLU A 236 32.51 -18.74 2.39
CA GLU A 236 31.78 -17.75 1.62
C GLU A 236 30.25 -17.92 1.73
N LEU A 237 29.77 -19.18 1.68
CA LEU A 237 28.35 -19.47 1.87
C LEU A 237 27.86 -19.04 3.27
N THR A 238 28.58 -19.39 4.32
CA THR A 238 28.25 -18.98 5.69
C THR A 238 28.26 -17.45 5.85
N SER A 239 29.24 -16.79 5.27
CA SER A 239 29.31 -15.31 5.26
C SER A 239 28.10 -14.70 4.54
N TYR A 240 27.73 -15.25 3.38
CA TYR A 240 26.54 -14.81 2.63
C TYR A 240 25.25 -15.03 3.42
N GLU A 241 25.04 -16.22 3.98
CA GLU A 241 23.84 -16.54 4.77
C GLU A 241 23.69 -15.60 5.97
N ASN A 242 24.79 -15.29 6.67
CA ASN A 242 24.79 -14.34 7.80
C ASN A 242 24.53 -12.89 7.36
N SER A 243 24.75 -12.56 6.12
CA SER A 243 24.51 -11.22 5.56
C SER A 243 23.10 -11.02 5.04
N GLN A 244 22.31 -12.10 4.87
CA GLN A 244 20.94 -12.03 4.40
C GLN A 244 20.01 -11.39 5.44
N THR A 245 19.02 -10.66 4.96
CA THR A 245 18.03 -10.03 5.83
C THR A 245 16.62 -10.55 5.51
N ASN A 246 15.75 -10.51 6.53
CA ASN A 246 14.36 -10.89 6.37
C ASN A 246 13.63 -9.91 5.42
N VAL A 247 12.97 -10.44 4.39
CA VAL A 247 12.28 -9.67 3.35
C VAL A 247 11.20 -8.76 3.94
N SER A 248 10.39 -9.26 4.88
CA SER A 248 9.34 -8.46 5.54
C SER A 248 9.93 -7.29 6.34
N LEU A 249 11.07 -7.50 6.99
CA LEU A 249 11.77 -6.44 7.71
C LEU A 249 12.31 -5.38 6.76
N MET A 250 12.88 -5.79 5.61
CA MET A 250 13.38 -4.86 4.59
C MET A 250 12.23 -4.05 3.98
N LEU A 251 11.11 -4.70 3.66
CA LEU A 251 9.93 -4.00 3.17
C LEU A 251 9.42 -2.94 4.15
N LYS A 252 9.31 -3.27 5.44
CA LYS A 252 8.89 -2.31 6.49
C LYS A 252 9.90 -1.18 6.73
N LYS A 253 11.15 -1.36 6.36
CA LYS A 253 12.20 -0.32 6.40
C LYS A 253 12.36 0.42 5.07
N ASN A 254 11.62 0.00 4.03
CA ASN A 254 11.67 0.67 2.73
C ASN A 254 11.31 2.15 2.87
N SER A 255 12.17 3.01 2.38
CA SER A 255 12.00 4.47 2.38
C SER A 255 11.99 5.09 0.97
N GLY A 256 11.97 4.25 -0.06
CA GLY A 256 11.96 4.69 -1.47
C GLY A 256 10.70 5.44 -1.88
N TYR A 257 9.63 5.33 -1.09
CA TYR A 257 8.39 6.10 -1.26
C TYR A 257 8.54 7.62 -1.10
N LYS A 258 9.71 8.10 -0.65
CA LYS A 258 9.96 9.55 -0.51
C LYS A 258 9.80 10.31 -1.83
N ASN A 259 9.90 9.63 -2.97
CA ASN A 259 9.68 10.19 -4.30
C ASN A 259 8.20 10.09 -4.76
N LEU A 260 7.35 9.40 -4.01
CA LEU A 260 5.93 9.26 -4.32
C LEU A 260 5.20 10.61 -4.10
N TYR A 261 4.38 11.03 -5.06
CA TYR A 261 3.66 12.31 -4.99
C TYR A 261 2.74 12.41 -3.75
N LEU A 262 2.11 11.33 -3.31
CA LEU A 262 1.29 11.30 -2.10
C LEU A 262 2.11 11.60 -0.82
N TYR A 263 3.36 11.15 -0.79
CA TYR A 263 4.26 11.51 0.31
C TYR A 263 4.72 12.96 0.22
N GLN A 264 4.92 13.50 -0.99
CA GLN A 264 5.27 14.91 -1.16
C GLN A 264 4.13 15.81 -0.69
N TRP A 265 2.87 15.50 -1.00
CA TRP A 265 1.72 16.23 -0.46
C TRP A 265 1.70 16.27 1.07
N LEU A 266 1.88 15.11 1.73
CA LEU A 266 1.97 15.06 3.19
C LEU A 266 3.12 15.91 3.72
N LYS A 267 4.26 15.90 3.05
CA LYS A 267 5.44 16.71 3.43
C LYS A 267 5.18 18.21 3.25
N GLU A 268 4.51 18.60 2.18
CA GLU A 268 4.11 19.99 1.91
C GLU A 268 3.14 20.48 2.97
N ASP A 269 2.09 19.74 3.30
CA ASP A 269 1.14 20.11 4.35
C ASP A 269 1.80 20.33 5.72
N ILE A 270 2.71 19.40 6.09
CA ILE A 270 3.47 19.56 7.35
C ILE A 270 4.39 20.78 7.26
N GLY A 271 5.02 21.03 6.11
CA GLY A 271 5.88 22.20 5.88
C GLY A 271 5.10 23.51 6.01
N ASP A 272 3.95 23.59 5.38
CA ASP A 272 3.07 24.77 5.42
C ASP A 272 2.55 25.04 6.84
N PHE A 273 2.18 24.00 7.56
CA PHE A 273 1.80 24.11 8.95
C PHE A 273 2.94 24.69 9.79
N LEU A 274 4.16 24.15 9.66
CA LEU A 274 5.32 24.63 10.40
C LEU A 274 5.69 26.09 10.09
N ASN A 275 5.46 26.54 8.85
CA ASN A 275 5.72 27.91 8.43
C ASN A 275 4.68 28.90 8.96
N ARG A 276 3.39 28.48 9.04
CA ARG A 276 2.32 29.31 9.62
C ARG A 276 2.43 29.51 11.13
N GLU A 277 3.11 28.57 11.79
CA GLU A 277 3.26 28.58 13.26
C GLU A 277 4.57 29.23 13.74
N ARG A 278 5.40 29.70 12.80
CA ARG A 278 6.58 30.55 13.09
C ARG A 278 6.20 32.00 13.17
#